data_6bc7eb4139bb9d3fef3a3cdf15ff614c
#
_entry.id   6bc7eb4139bb9d3fef3a3cdf15ff614c
#
_cell.length_a   1.000
_cell.length_b   1.000
_cell.length_c   1.000
_cell.angle_alpha   90.00
_cell.angle_beta   90.00
_cell.angle_gamma   90.00
#
_symmetry.space_group_name_H-M   'P 1'
#
loop_
_entity.id
_entity.type
_entity.pdbx_description
1 polymer ?
#
loop_
_entity_poly.entity_id
_entity_poly.type
_entity_poly.pdbx_seq_one_letter_code
_entity_poly.pdbx_strand_id
1 'polypeptide(L)'
;MHQNRVNKVLQLMAEQNLTQMLVSDPCAIFYLTGTWIHPGERLLALYLTQSGKHKLFVNELFPFAEAVQCDKVWLNDNMDGIGVLTDYIEKDKPVAVDKNWPSRFLIGLMDRHAGSAFVNGSEIIDRVRMVKDAEELEIMREASKLCDIGCQKMIDLVKEDYDEETMGKKLGEIWESLGASGHSFDPIVAYGPNGADPHHTTERGVHKKPGDSVVIDIGCVYNSYCSDMTRTVFYKSASAEQKKVYEIVRDANLKAIDKVKPGVTFAELDAAARDYITEK
;
A
#
# COMPACT_ATOMS: atom_id res chain seq x y z
N MET A 1 9.40 -15.98 -10.12
CA MET A 1 8.19 -15.13 -10.38
C MET A 1 6.93 -15.89 -9.96
N HIS A 2 5.94 -15.18 -9.46
CA HIS A 2 4.61 -15.76 -9.16
C HIS A 2 3.81 -15.96 -10.45
N GLN A 3 3.99 -17.11 -11.09
CA GLN A 3 3.51 -17.38 -12.46
C GLN A 3 2.00 -17.14 -12.61
N ASN A 4 1.19 -17.52 -11.61
CA ASN A 4 -0.26 -17.31 -11.65
C ASN A 4 -0.63 -15.81 -11.72
N ARG A 5 0.10 -14.95 -11.01
CA ARG A 5 -0.10 -13.48 -11.02
C ARG A 5 0.33 -12.90 -12.37
N VAL A 6 1.49 -13.33 -12.87
CA VAL A 6 1.98 -12.93 -14.20
C VAL A 6 0.99 -13.32 -15.30
N ASN A 7 0.46 -14.54 -15.28
CA ASN A 7 -0.50 -15.00 -16.27
C ASN A 7 -1.78 -14.15 -16.29
N LYS A 8 -2.29 -13.75 -15.11
CA LYS A 8 -3.44 -12.83 -15.01
C LYS A 8 -3.13 -11.45 -15.61
N VAL A 9 -1.93 -10.92 -15.36
CA VAL A 9 -1.48 -9.64 -15.96
C VAL A 9 -1.42 -9.77 -17.48
N LEU A 10 -0.82 -10.84 -18.02
CA LEU A 10 -0.74 -11.07 -19.46
C LEU A 10 -2.12 -11.23 -20.10
N GLN A 11 -3.06 -11.88 -19.42
CA GLN A 11 -4.44 -11.97 -19.89
C GLN A 11 -5.09 -10.58 -20.01
N LEU A 12 -4.99 -9.73 -18.97
CA LEU A 12 -5.54 -8.38 -19.00
C LEU A 12 -4.86 -7.48 -20.04
N MET A 13 -3.54 -7.66 -20.26
CA MET A 13 -2.82 -7.00 -21.36
C MET A 13 -3.40 -7.42 -22.71
N ALA A 14 -3.67 -8.73 -22.93
CA ALA A 14 -4.24 -9.24 -24.17
C ALA A 14 -5.65 -8.67 -24.41
N GLU A 15 -6.49 -8.58 -23.40
CA GLU A 15 -7.83 -7.98 -23.46
C GLU A 15 -7.79 -6.51 -23.92
N GLN A 16 -6.67 -5.81 -23.66
CA GLN A 16 -6.43 -4.42 -24.08
C GLN A 16 -5.57 -4.30 -25.35
N ASN A 17 -5.29 -5.40 -26.05
CA ASN A 17 -4.42 -5.46 -27.21
C ASN A 17 -2.99 -4.96 -26.97
N LEU A 18 -2.47 -5.15 -25.76
CA LEU A 18 -1.12 -4.79 -25.36
C LEU A 18 -0.19 -6.02 -25.42
N THR A 19 0.89 -5.92 -26.20
CA THR A 19 1.87 -6.99 -26.33
C THR A 19 3.02 -6.86 -25.35
N GLN A 20 3.22 -5.66 -24.77
CA GLN A 20 4.34 -5.34 -23.92
C GLN A 20 3.97 -4.33 -22.82
N MET A 21 4.64 -4.45 -21.70
CA MET A 21 4.44 -3.57 -20.53
C MET A 21 5.74 -3.41 -19.73
N LEU A 22 5.99 -2.21 -19.27
CA LEU A 22 7.03 -1.88 -18.29
C LEU A 22 6.40 -1.72 -16.92
N VAL A 23 6.82 -2.56 -15.99
CA VAL A 23 6.45 -2.47 -14.56
C VAL A 23 7.65 -1.93 -13.81
N SER A 24 7.50 -0.79 -13.17
CA SER A 24 8.58 -0.04 -12.51
C SER A 24 8.33 0.20 -11.02
N ASP A 25 7.07 0.13 -10.59
CA ASP A 25 6.73 0.24 -9.17
C ASP A 25 7.34 -0.91 -8.35
N PRO A 26 8.19 -0.64 -7.33
CA PRO A 26 8.81 -1.68 -6.50
C PRO A 26 7.79 -2.63 -5.86
N CYS A 27 6.62 -2.14 -5.47
CA CYS A 27 5.57 -2.95 -4.91
C CYS A 27 4.96 -3.92 -5.95
N ALA A 28 4.74 -3.43 -7.18
CA ALA A 28 4.27 -4.26 -8.30
C ALA A 28 5.31 -5.30 -8.71
N ILE A 29 6.59 -4.94 -8.75
CA ILE A 29 7.70 -5.88 -9.01
C ILE A 29 7.75 -6.95 -7.91
N PHE A 30 7.69 -6.55 -6.63
CA PHE A 30 7.61 -7.52 -5.52
C PHE A 30 6.41 -8.46 -5.68
N TYR A 31 5.23 -7.93 -5.98
CA TYR A 31 4.01 -8.71 -6.16
C TYR A 31 4.16 -9.80 -7.23
N LEU A 32 4.86 -9.49 -8.32
CA LEU A 32 5.08 -10.42 -9.43
C LEU A 32 6.27 -11.35 -9.24
N THR A 33 7.27 -10.94 -8.46
CA THR A 33 8.56 -11.65 -8.37
C THR A 33 8.86 -12.27 -7.02
N GLY A 34 8.24 -11.77 -5.96
CA GLY A 34 8.57 -12.10 -4.56
C GLY A 34 9.83 -11.41 -4.03
N THR A 35 10.44 -10.51 -4.79
CA THR A 35 11.70 -9.85 -4.41
C THR A 35 11.52 -8.35 -4.34
N TRP A 36 11.79 -7.76 -3.16
CA TRP A 36 11.84 -6.32 -2.98
C TRP A 36 13.13 -5.76 -3.56
N ILE A 37 13.00 -4.77 -4.46
CA ILE A 37 14.12 -4.01 -5.02
C ILE A 37 13.79 -2.54 -4.85
N HIS A 38 14.58 -1.82 -4.04
CA HIS A 38 14.46 -0.38 -3.84
C HIS A 38 15.56 0.31 -4.66
N PRO A 39 15.27 0.76 -5.88
CA PRO A 39 16.30 1.21 -6.83
C PRO A 39 16.89 2.58 -6.48
N GLY A 40 16.28 3.32 -5.55
CA GLY A 40 16.62 4.72 -5.34
C GLY A 40 16.37 5.53 -6.62
N GLU A 41 17.43 6.16 -7.10
CA GLU A 41 17.39 6.95 -8.34
C GLU A 41 17.66 6.14 -9.63
N ARG A 42 18.02 4.84 -9.50
CA ARG A 42 18.45 4.02 -10.63
C ARG A 42 17.28 3.44 -11.40
N LEU A 43 17.53 3.12 -12.67
CA LEU A 43 16.53 2.47 -13.50
C LEU A 43 16.24 1.07 -12.95
N LEU A 44 14.96 0.81 -12.70
CA LEU A 44 14.40 -0.49 -12.42
C LEU A 44 13.18 -0.66 -13.32
N ALA A 45 13.11 -1.75 -14.06
CA ALA A 45 11.93 -2.09 -14.86
C ALA A 45 11.83 -3.61 -15.06
N LEU A 46 10.67 -4.17 -14.80
CA LEU A 46 10.31 -5.51 -15.23
C LEU A 46 9.55 -5.39 -16.55
N TYR A 47 10.17 -5.80 -17.65
CA TYR A 47 9.58 -5.82 -18.97
C TYR A 47 8.81 -7.12 -19.16
N LEU A 48 7.50 -7.02 -19.28
CA LEU A 48 6.58 -8.12 -19.55
C LEU A 48 6.21 -8.14 -21.03
N THR A 49 6.19 -9.32 -21.62
CA THR A 49 5.78 -9.54 -23.01
C THR A 49 4.80 -10.68 -23.13
N GLN A 50 3.88 -10.61 -24.09
CA GLN A 50 2.95 -11.71 -24.41
C GLN A 50 3.66 -13.00 -24.87
N SER A 51 4.89 -12.88 -25.38
CA SER A 51 5.70 -14.03 -25.78
C SER A 51 6.27 -14.83 -24.59
N GLY A 52 6.13 -14.34 -23.34
CA GLY A 52 6.69 -14.94 -22.14
C GLY A 52 8.19 -14.66 -21.94
N LYS A 53 8.82 -13.88 -22.80
CA LYS A 53 10.25 -13.51 -22.70
C LYS A 53 10.42 -12.27 -21.82
N HIS A 54 10.10 -12.44 -20.53
CA HIS A 54 10.20 -11.36 -19.58
C HIS A 54 11.66 -11.04 -19.23
N LYS A 55 11.95 -9.76 -18.94
CA LYS A 55 13.29 -9.31 -18.55
C LYS A 55 13.23 -8.31 -17.40
N LEU A 56 14.12 -8.47 -16.44
CA LEU A 56 14.32 -7.51 -15.36
C LEU A 56 15.55 -6.65 -15.64
N PHE A 57 15.33 -5.36 -15.85
CA PHE A 57 16.39 -4.36 -15.95
C PHE A 57 16.70 -3.85 -14.56
N VAL A 58 17.91 -4.10 -14.08
CA VAL A 58 18.30 -3.82 -12.69
C VAL A 58 19.77 -3.45 -12.61
N ASN A 59 20.13 -2.55 -11.69
CA ASN A 59 21.51 -2.16 -11.48
C ASN A 59 22.30 -3.25 -10.74
N GLU A 60 23.57 -3.45 -11.09
CA GLU A 60 24.53 -4.40 -10.48
C GLU A 60 24.69 -4.19 -8.96
N LEU A 61 24.31 -3.02 -8.43
CA LEU A 61 24.29 -2.76 -6.99
C LEU A 61 23.22 -3.56 -6.23
N PHE A 62 22.32 -4.23 -6.94
CA PHE A 62 21.28 -5.09 -6.38
C PHE A 62 21.48 -6.56 -6.74
N PRO A 63 22.62 -7.19 -6.33
CA PRO A 63 22.97 -8.55 -6.74
C PRO A 63 21.97 -9.61 -6.29
N PHE A 64 21.18 -9.35 -5.23
CA PHE A 64 20.10 -10.22 -4.77
C PHE A 64 18.95 -10.36 -5.78
N ALA A 65 18.86 -9.47 -6.77
CA ALA A 65 17.91 -9.60 -7.88
C ALA A 65 18.16 -10.85 -8.74
N GLU A 66 19.34 -11.49 -8.61
CA GLU A 66 19.61 -12.79 -9.22
C GLU A 66 18.59 -13.86 -8.83
N ALA A 67 18.01 -13.78 -7.63
CA ALA A 67 16.96 -14.69 -7.17
C ALA A 67 15.64 -14.61 -7.97
N VAL A 68 15.40 -13.51 -8.69
CA VAL A 68 14.20 -13.36 -9.53
C VAL A 68 14.27 -14.33 -10.71
N GLN A 69 13.24 -15.15 -10.87
CA GLN A 69 13.19 -16.17 -11.91
C GLN A 69 12.73 -15.61 -13.28
N CYS A 70 13.53 -14.73 -13.87
CA CYS A 70 13.44 -14.28 -15.26
C CYS A 70 14.83 -13.83 -15.73
N ASP A 71 14.98 -13.59 -17.02
CA ASP A 71 16.22 -13.04 -17.58
C ASP A 71 16.49 -11.65 -16.99
N LYS A 72 17.76 -11.36 -16.67
CA LYS A 72 18.19 -10.03 -16.21
C LYS A 72 18.97 -9.33 -17.29
N VAL A 73 18.80 -8.01 -17.31
CA VAL A 73 19.66 -7.08 -18.03
C VAL A 73 20.34 -6.22 -16.95
N TRP A 74 21.58 -6.56 -16.65
CA TRP A 74 22.36 -5.87 -15.64
C TRP A 74 22.83 -4.52 -16.17
N LEU A 75 22.58 -3.47 -15.39
CA LEU A 75 22.95 -2.10 -15.68
C LEU A 75 23.97 -1.61 -14.64
N ASN A 76 24.78 -0.63 -15.00
CA ASN A 76 25.60 0.11 -14.06
C ASN A 76 25.53 1.61 -14.33
N ASP A 77 26.11 2.41 -13.43
CA ASP A 77 25.98 3.87 -13.47
C ASP A 77 26.72 4.53 -14.64
N ASN A 78 27.56 3.78 -15.39
CA ASN A 78 28.24 4.26 -16.57
C ASN A 78 27.52 3.93 -17.90
N MET A 79 26.41 3.20 -17.84
CA MET A 79 25.63 2.78 -19.02
C MET A 79 24.50 3.75 -19.31
N ASP A 80 24.17 3.91 -20.59
CA ASP A 80 22.89 4.49 -21.01
C ASP A 80 21.77 3.45 -20.82
N GLY A 81 21.27 3.32 -19.59
CA GLY A 81 20.25 2.31 -19.25
C GLY A 81 18.97 2.45 -20.07
N ILE A 82 18.59 3.67 -20.45
CA ILE A 82 17.41 3.90 -21.31
C ILE A 82 17.68 3.44 -22.75
N GLY A 83 18.88 3.69 -23.28
CA GLY A 83 19.29 3.15 -24.57
C GLY A 83 19.21 1.64 -24.59
N VAL A 84 19.80 0.97 -23.57
CA VAL A 84 19.74 -0.48 -23.41
C VAL A 84 18.30 -0.97 -23.36
N LEU A 85 17.42 -0.36 -22.56
CA LEU A 85 16.01 -0.74 -22.46
C LEU A 85 15.28 -0.57 -23.81
N THR A 86 15.56 0.50 -24.55
CA THR A 86 14.97 0.79 -25.87
C THR A 86 15.22 -0.33 -26.89
N ASP A 87 16.37 -1.02 -26.82
CA ASP A 87 16.73 -2.10 -27.74
C ASP A 87 15.87 -3.37 -27.57
N TYR A 88 15.18 -3.51 -26.43
CA TYR A 88 14.29 -4.64 -26.15
C TYR A 88 12.81 -4.36 -26.46
N ILE A 89 12.43 -3.10 -26.60
CA ILE A 89 11.04 -2.69 -26.80
C ILE A 89 10.65 -2.86 -28.28
N GLU A 90 9.44 -3.39 -28.52
CA GLU A 90 8.84 -3.48 -29.84
C GLU A 90 8.38 -2.08 -30.31
N LYS A 91 9.18 -1.41 -31.15
CA LYS A 91 9.00 0.01 -31.50
C LYS A 91 7.71 0.32 -32.27
N ASP A 92 7.17 -0.66 -32.99
CA ASP A 92 5.93 -0.54 -33.76
C ASP A 92 4.66 -0.81 -32.94
N LYS A 93 4.80 -1.15 -31.66
CA LYS A 93 3.71 -1.47 -30.74
C LYS A 93 3.60 -0.45 -29.60
N PRO A 94 2.39 -0.28 -29.03
CA PRO A 94 2.24 0.53 -27.82
C PRO A 94 2.93 -0.12 -26.63
N VAL A 95 3.48 0.71 -25.74
CA VAL A 95 4.11 0.30 -24.47
C VAL A 95 3.21 0.72 -23.32
N ALA A 96 2.72 -0.23 -22.55
CA ALA A 96 2.06 0.06 -21.29
C ALA A 96 3.12 0.36 -20.22
N VAL A 97 2.90 1.39 -19.41
CA VAL A 97 3.80 1.81 -18.32
C VAL A 97 2.97 1.96 -17.06
N ASP A 98 3.48 1.50 -15.93
CA ASP A 98 2.80 1.63 -14.65
C ASP A 98 2.96 3.04 -14.03
N LYS A 99 2.33 3.25 -12.85
CA LYS A 99 2.10 4.58 -12.26
C LYS A 99 3.31 5.23 -11.56
N ASN A 100 4.30 4.44 -11.15
CA ASN A 100 5.38 4.91 -10.28
C ASN A 100 6.74 4.75 -10.95
N TRP A 101 7.06 5.66 -11.87
CA TRP A 101 8.37 5.68 -12.48
C TRP A 101 8.91 7.11 -12.54
N PRO A 102 10.18 7.39 -12.21
CA PRO A 102 10.73 8.72 -12.39
C PRO A 102 10.56 9.16 -13.84
N SER A 103 9.91 10.31 -14.05
CA SER A 103 9.51 10.81 -15.37
C SER A 103 10.66 10.86 -16.38
N ARG A 104 11.91 11.08 -15.91
CA ARG A 104 13.10 11.10 -16.76
C ARG A 104 13.27 9.82 -17.58
N PHE A 105 12.89 8.66 -17.04
CA PHE A 105 13.00 7.40 -17.75
C PHE A 105 11.96 7.27 -18.86
N LEU A 106 10.70 7.63 -18.54
CA LEU A 106 9.64 7.65 -19.55
C LEU A 106 9.93 8.65 -20.66
N ILE A 107 10.33 9.89 -20.31
CA ILE A 107 10.70 10.93 -21.28
C ILE A 107 11.85 10.42 -22.15
N GLY A 108 12.87 9.80 -21.55
CA GLY A 108 13.99 9.24 -22.30
C GLY A 108 13.61 8.16 -23.32
N LEU A 109 12.58 7.34 -23.02
CA LEU A 109 12.01 6.38 -23.99
C LEU A 109 11.21 7.10 -25.10
N MET A 110 10.43 8.13 -24.74
CA MET A 110 9.66 8.92 -25.70
C MET A 110 10.57 9.64 -26.70
N ASP A 111 11.64 10.28 -26.23
CA ASP A 111 12.64 10.97 -27.06
C ASP A 111 13.34 10.01 -28.06
N ARG A 112 13.47 8.74 -27.69
CA ARG A 112 14.04 7.68 -28.53
C ARG A 112 13.02 6.99 -29.43
N HIS A 113 11.75 7.41 -29.38
CA HIS A 113 10.66 6.76 -30.10
C HIS A 113 10.64 5.23 -29.86
N ALA A 114 10.81 4.84 -28.59
CA ALA A 114 10.97 3.45 -28.19
C ALA A 114 9.69 2.60 -28.41
N GLY A 115 8.53 3.20 -28.53
CA GLY A 115 7.26 2.55 -28.84
C GLY A 115 6.38 3.42 -29.73
N SER A 116 5.38 2.82 -30.37
CA SER A 116 4.43 3.55 -31.22
C SER A 116 3.53 4.51 -30.44
N ALA A 117 3.30 4.22 -29.16
CA ALA A 117 2.60 5.03 -28.16
C ALA A 117 2.99 4.58 -26.76
N PHE A 118 2.79 5.45 -25.76
CA PHE A 118 2.89 5.09 -24.35
C PHE A 118 1.52 5.23 -23.71
N VAL A 119 1.08 4.16 -23.02
CA VAL A 119 -0.26 4.08 -22.40
C VAL A 119 -0.14 3.73 -20.92
N ASN A 120 -1.10 4.20 -20.12
CA ASN A 120 -1.13 3.88 -18.70
C ASN A 120 -1.54 2.42 -18.47
N GLY A 121 -0.61 1.60 -17.99
CA GLY A 121 -0.81 0.19 -17.66
C GLY A 121 -1.13 -0.08 -16.19
N SER A 122 -1.20 0.95 -15.36
CA SER A 122 -1.36 0.80 -13.89
C SER A 122 -2.55 -0.06 -13.50
N GLU A 123 -3.70 0.16 -14.15
CA GLU A 123 -4.95 -0.55 -13.86
C GLU A 123 -4.83 -2.07 -14.07
N ILE A 124 -3.97 -2.51 -14.98
CA ILE A 124 -3.77 -3.94 -15.27
C ILE A 124 -3.29 -4.67 -14.01
N ILE A 125 -2.24 -4.15 -13.37
CA ILE A 125 -1.69 -4.76 -12.16
C ILE A 125 -2.60 -4.51 -10.95
N ASP A 126 -3.16 -3.32 -10.82
CA ASP A 126 -4.07 -2.96 -9.74
C ASP A 126 -5.29 -3.89 -9.70
N ARG A 127 -5.89 -4.21 -10.83
CA ARG A 127 -7.02 -5.16 -10.93
C ARG A 127 -6.63 -6.57 -10.48
N VAL A 128 -5.44 -7.05 -10.81
CA VAL A 128 -4.97 -8.36 -10.35
C VAL A 128 -4.74 -8.33 -8.84
N ARG A 129 -4.15 -7.26 -8.30
CA ARG A 129 -3.86 -7.10 -6.87
C ARG A 129 -5.13 -6.90 -6.02
N MET A 130 -6.20 -6.34 -6.58
CA MET A 130 -7.47 -6.17 -5.85
C MET A 130 -8.07 -7.49 -5.39
N VAL A 131 -7.87 -8.58 -6.15
CA VAL A 131 -8.36 -9.91 -5.81
C VAL A 131 -7.23 -10.75 -5.25
N LYS A 132 -7.18 -10.87 -3.91
CA LYS A 132 -6.12 -11.59 -3.20
C LYS A 132 -6.25 -13.10 -3.39
N ASP A 133 -5.13 -13.77 -3.57
CA ASP A 133 -5.08 -15.23 -3.57
C ASP A 133 -5.09 -15.80 -2.12
N ALA A 134 -5.10 -17.13 -1.99
CA ALA A 134 -5.21 -17.77 -0.69
C ALA A 134 -4.01 -17.50 0.23
N GLU A 135 -2.80 -17.42 -0.33
CA GLU A 135 -1.58 -17.09 0.41
C GLU A 135 -1.62 -15.65 0.92
N GLU A 136 -2.00 -14.71 0.06
CA GLU A 136 -2.18 -13.30 0.43
C GLU A 136 -3.21 -13.12 1.54
N LEU A 137 -4.35 -13.81 1.44
CA LEU A 137 -5.40 -13.74 2.46
C LEU A 137 -4.93 -14.24 3.83
N GLU A 138 -4.10 -15.29 3.87
CA GLU A 138 -3.57 -15.81 5.13
C GLU A 138 -2.60 -14.84 5.79
N ILE A 139 -1.70 -14.22 4.99
CA ILE A 139 -0.78 -13.18 5.48
C ILE A 139 -1.57 -11.97 5.98
N MET A 140 -2.60 -11.52 5.25
CA MET A 140 -3.42 -10.37 5.65
C MET A 140 -4.21 -10.64 6.94
N ARG A 141 -4.72 -11.87 7.13
CA ARG A 141 -5.39 -12.26 8.38
C ARG A 141 -4.42 -12.21 9.56
N GLU A 142 -3.20 -12.69 9.37
CA GLU A 142 -2.19 -12.63 10.43
C GLU A 142 -1.78 -11.20 10.73
N ALA A 143 -1.55 -10.35 9.72
CA ALA A 143 -1.30 -8.93 9.90
C ALA A 143 -2.43 -8.24 10.70
N SER A 144 -3.70 -8.58 10.41
CA SER A 144 -4.84 -8.05 11.14
C SER A 144 -4.87 -8.50 12.61
N LYS A 145 -4.54 -9.77 12.90
CA LYS A 145 -4.46 -10.26 14.29
C LYS A 145 -3.34 -9.55 15.06
N LEU A 146 -2.17 -9.35 14.45
CA LEU A 146 -1.09 -8.59 15.07
C LEU A 146 -1.51 -7.16 15.34
N CYS A 147 -2.28 -6.56 14.43
CA CYS A 147 -2.83 -5.21 14.60
C CYS A 147 -3.84 -5.14 15.77
N ASP A 148 -4.71 -6.13 15.93
CA ASP A 148 -5.62 -6.22 17.08
C ASP A 148 -4.84 -6.23 18.41
N ILE A 149 -3.78 -7.05 18.50
CA ILE A 149 -2.95 -7.13 19.70
C ILE A 149 -2.20 -5.82 19.94
N GLY A 150 -1.64 -5.22 18.90
CA GLY A 150 -0.93 -3.95 18.98
C GLY A 150 -1.86 -2.81 19.42
N CYS A 151 -3.06 -2.77 18.86
CA CYS A 151 -4.07 -1.78 19.23
C CYS A 151 -4.50 -1.91 20.71
N GLN A 152 -4.71 -3.14 21.20
CA GLN A 152 -5.02 -3.35 22.62
C GLN A 152 -3.88 -2.87 23.53
N LYS A 153 -2.63 -3.18 23.17
CA LYS A 153 -1.46 -2.68 23.92
C LYS A 153 -1.37 -1.16 23.92
N MET A 154 -1.68 -0.51 22.79
CA MET A 154 -1.72 0.97 22.73
C MET A 154 -2.84 1.54 23.61
N ILE A 155 -4.03 0.93 23.62
CA ILE A 155 -5.14 1.32 24.50
C ILE A 155 -4.72 1.20 25.97
N ASP A 156 -4.02 0.13 26.36
CA ASP A 156 -3.54 -0.09 27.72
C ASP A 156 -2.52 0.97 28.15
N LEU A 157 -1.76 1.56 27.20
CA LEU A 157 -0.82 2.65 27.45
C LEU A 157 -1.50 4.02 27.61
N VAL A 158 -2.79 4.17 27.26
CA VAL A 158 -3.51 5.46 27.41
C VAL A 158 -3.54 5.94 28.87
N LYS A 159 -3.44 5.05 29.84
CA LYS A 159 -3.37 5.41 31.27
C LYS A 159 -2.07 6.11 31.66
N GLU A 160 -0.97 5.88 30.91
CA GLU A 160 0.35 6.46 31.16
C GLU A 160 0.40 7.93 30.70
N ASP A 161 1.27 8.73 31.33
CA ASP A 161 1.42 10.15 30.96
C ASP A 161 2.43 10.32 29.82
N TYR A 162 2.13 9.70 28.67
CA TYR A 162 2.91 9.89 27.44
C TYR A 162 2.29 10.98 26.56
N ASP A 163 3.13 11.79 25.91
CA ASP A 163 2.73 12.65 24.81
C ASP A 163 2.46 11.83 23.53
N GLU A 164 1.86 12.45 22.52
CA GLU A 164 1.50 11.77 21.27
C GLU A 164 2.72 11.16 20.58
N GLU A 165 3.85 11.90 20.52
CA GLU A 165 5.08 11.41 19.86
C GLU A 165 5.64 10.17 20.58
N THR A 166 5.65 10.18 21.90
CA THR A 166 6.11 9.05 22.71
C THR A 166 5.21 7.83 22.51
N MET A 167 3.89 8.01 22.45
CA MET A 167 2.96 6.94 22.14
C MET A 167 3.23 6.33 20.76
N GLY A 168 3.48 7.15 19.74
CA GLY A 168 3.86 6.67 18.42
C GLY A 168 5.16 5.83 18.42
N LYS A 169 6.18 6.27 19.20
CA LYS A 169 7.42 5.50 19.37
C LYS A 169 7.20 4.17 20.08
N LYS A 170 6.34 4.13 21.11
CA LYS A 170 5.97 2.88 21.81
C LYS A 170 5.32 1.86 20.89
N LEU A 171 4.59 2.29 19.88
CA LEU A 171 4.03 1.39 18.88
C LEU A 171 5.13 0.65 18.10
N GLY A 172 6.25 1.30 17.77
CA GLY A 172 7.39 0.64 17.11
C GLY A 172 7.94 -0.52 17.95
N GLU A 173 8.12 -0.30 19.28
CA GLU A 173 8.53 -1.35 20.22
C GLU A 173 7.52 -2.50 20.28
N ILE A 174 6.23 -2.19 20.20
CA ILE A 174 5.15 -3.18 20.18
C ILE A 174 5.25 -4.04 18.94
N TRP A 175 5.39 -3.43 17.73
CA TRP A 175 5.51 -4.18 16.47
C TRP A 175 6.70 -5.12 16.46
N GLU A 176 7.85 -4.66 16.92
CA GLU A 176 9.05 -5.50 17.05
C GLU A 176 8.79 -6.70 17.97
N SER A 177 8.14 -6.47 19.13
CA SER A 177 7.81 -7.53 20.08
C SER A 177 6.84 -8.59 19.53
N LEU A 178 6.04 -8.22 18.53
CA LEU A 178 5.05 -9.08 17.88
C LEU A 178 5.59 -9.74 16.59
N GLY A 179 6.83 -9.42 16.17
CA GLY A 179 7.44 -9.96 14.96
C GLY A 179 6.95 -9.31 13.67
N ALA A 180 6.32 -8.14 13.75
CA ALA A 180 6.01 -7.33 12.58
C ALA A 180 7.25 -6.55 12.12
N SER A 181 7.31 -6.19 10.83
CA SER A 181 8.46 -5.51 10.24
C SER A 181 8.49 -4.00 10.50
N GLY A 182 7.41 -3.44 11.06
CA GLY A 182 7.26 -2.01 11.36
C GLY A 182 5.86 -1.49 11.08
N HIS A 183 5.76 -0.17 11.00
CA HIS A 183 4.51 0.51 10.68
C HIS A 183 4.14 0.36 9.21
N SER A 184 2.85 0.19 8.90
CA SER A 184 2.34 0.25 7.52
C SER A 184 2.17 1.69 7.00
N PHE A 185 2.00 2.64 7.91
CA PHE A 185 1.98 4.09 7.70
C PHE A 185 2.41 4.80 8.98
N ASP A 186 2.70 6.09 8.92
CA ASP A 186 3.04 6.88 10.10
C ASP A 186 1.87 6.86 11.10
N PRO A 187 2.07 6.38 12.35
CA PRO A 187 0.97 6.20 13.28
C PRO A 187 0.34 7.53 13.65
N ILE A 188 -0.99 7.56 13.72
CA ILE A 188 -1.76 8.70 14.21
C ILE A 188 -2.18 8.38 15.64
N VAL A 189 -1.64 9.13 16.60
CA VAL A 189 -2.12 9.16 17.98
C VAL A 189 -2.51 10.60 18.26
N ALA A 190 -3.81 10.87 18.38
CA ALA A 190 -4.33 12.22 18.48
C ALA A 190 -5.16 12.41 19.76
N TYR A 191 -4.81 13.42 20.55
CA TYR A 191 -5.44 13.71 21.83
C TYR A 191 -6.41 14.90 21.71
N GLY A 192 -7.63 14.75 22.22
CA GLY A 192 -8.63 15.80 22.28
C GLY A 192 -8.88 16.46 20.92
N PRO A 193 -8.63 17.80 20.78
CA PRO A 193 -8.90 18.52 19.53
C PRO A 193 -8.11 18.01 18.32
N ASN A 194 -6.92 17.45 18.51
CA ASN A 194 -6.09 16.91 17.42
C ASN A 194 -6.79 15.75 16.69
N GLY A 195 -7.68 15.03 17.38
CA GLY A 195 -8.49 13.97 16.76
C GLY A 195 -9.50 14.46 15.72
N ALA A 196 -9.65 15.77 15.51
CA ALA A 196 -10.46 16.33 14.43
C ALA A 196 -9.73 16.36 13.08
N ASP A 197 -8.40 16.24 13.07
CA ASP A 197 -7.60 16.11 11.86
C ASP A 197 -7.40 14.61 11.54
N PRO A 198 -7.99 14.09 10.45
CA PRO A 198 -7.88 12.67 10.10
C PRO A 198 -6.46 12.25 9.68
N HIS A 199 -5.57 13.19 9.35
CA HIS A 199 -4.16 12.96 8.99
C HIS A 199 -3.19 13.63 9.96
N HIS A 200 -3.61 13.78 11.23
CA HIS A 200 -2.80 14.39 12.25
C HIS A 200 -1.42 13.74 12.38
N THR A 201 -0.39 14.56 12.48
CA THR A 201 0.96 14.11 12.81
C THR A 201 1.17 14.20 14.31
N THR A 202 1.63 13.13 14.96
CA THR A 202 1.89 13.09 16.39
C THR A 202 2.82 14.22 16.84
N GLU A 203 2.43 14.95 17.89
CA GLU A 203 3.15 16.12 18.38
C GLU A 203 3.88 15.85 19.70
N ARG A 204 5.09 16.39 19.80
CA ARG A 204 5.88 16.35 21.03
C ARG A 204 5.33 17.30 22.06
N GLY A 205 5.20 16.82 23.32
CA GLY A 205 4.75 17.63 24.45
C GLY A 205 3.24 17.86 24.51
N VAL A 206 2.46 17.28 23.59
CA VAL A 206 1.01 17.28 23.67
C VAL A 206 0.54 16.12 24.54
N HIS A 207 -0.04 16.46 25.70
CA HIS A 207 -0.54 15.50 26.69
C HIS A 207 -2.06 15.53 26.75
N LYS A 208 -2.66 14.36 26.92
CA LYS A 208 -4.11 14.20 27.09
C LYS A 208 -4.59 14.70 28.45
N LYS A 209 -5.80 15.23 28.48
CA LYS A 209 -6.49 15.69 29.68
C LYS A 209 -7.69 14.80 29.99
N PRO A 210 -8.15 14.72 31.24
CA PRO A 210 -9.40 14.01 31.56
C PRO A 210 -10.56 14.50 30.70
N GLY A 211 -11.23 13.60 30.01
CA GLY A 211 -12.31 13.93 29.08
C GLY A 211 -11.90 14.00 27.61
N ASP A 212 -10.61 13.99 27.29
CA ASP A 212 -10.16 13.97 25.90
C ASP A 212 -10.47 12.62 25.23
N SER A 213 -10.87 12.70 23.97
CA SER A 213 -10.80 11.55 23.06
C SER A 213 -9.34 11.24 22.74
N VAL A 214 -9.04 9.96 22.59
CA VAL A 214 -7.75 9.47 22.13
C VAL A 214 -8.01 8.64 20.88
N VAL A 215 -7.68 9.18 19.73
CA VAL A 215 -7.72 8.45 18.45
C VAL A 215 -6.40 7.73 18.29
N ILE A 216 -6.47 6.44 18.03
CA ILE A 216 -5.33 5.55 17.79
C ILE A 216 -5.57 4.91 16.42
N ASP A 217 -4.84 5.41 15.41
CA ASP A 217 -4.90 4.92 14.03
C ASP A 217 -3.54 4.36 13.66
N ILE A 218 -3.49 3.07 13.48
CA ILE A 218 -2.25 2.29 13.44
C ILE A 218 -2.36 1.11 12.46
N GLY A 219 -1.22 0.68 11.98
CA GLY A 219 -1.11 -0.51 11.19
C GLY A 219 0.30 -1.08 11.22
N CYS A 220 0.43 -2.38 10.95
CA CYS A 220 1.72 -3.04 10.86
C CYS A 220 1.97 -3.64 9.48
N VAL A 221 3.24 -3.86 9.17
CA VAL A 221 3.67 -4.66 8.03
C VAL A 221 4.06 -6.05 8.52
N TYR A 222 3.42 -7.07 7.96
CA TYR A 222 3.75 -8.47 8.19
C TYR A 222 3.91 -9.19 6.86
N ASN A 223 5.06 -9.82 6.64
CA ASN A 223 5.41 -10.47 5.36
C ASN A 223 5.06 -9.63 4.12
N SER A 224 5.39 -8.33 4.18
CA SER A 224 5.14 -7.32 3.12
C SER A 224 3.67 -6.95 2.88
N TYR A 225 2.73 -7.38 3.72
CA TYR A 225 1.33 -6.96 3.69
C TYR A 225 1.03 -6.05 4.86
N CYS A 226 0.17 -5.06 4.61
CA CYS A 226 -0.19 -4.03 5.56
C CYS A 226 -1.53 -4.35 6.24
N SER A 227 -1.62 -4.06 7.54
CA SER A 227 -2.88 -3.89 8.25
C SER A 227 -3.15 -2.40 8.50
N ASP A 228 -4.39 -2.10 8.87
CA ASP A 228 -4.88 -0.75 9.13
C ASP A 228 -6.06 -0.83 10.09
N MET A 229 -5.99 -0.09 11.21
CA MET A 229 -7.00 -0.12 12.26
C MET A 229 -7.05 1.18 13.05
N THR A 230 -8.24 1.77 13.13
CA THR A 230 -8.51 2.92 14.00
C THR A 230 -9.37 2.53 15.18
N ARG A 231 -9.01 3.00 16.39
CA ARG A 231 -9.85 2.94 17.60
C ARG A 231 -9.84 4.30 18.31
N THR A 232 -11.01 4.65 18.86
CA THR A 232 -11.15 5.84 19.70
C THR A 232 -11.53 5.41 21.10
N VAL A 233 -10.78 5.90 22.08
CA VAL A 233 -11.08 5.74 23.51
C VAL A 233 -11.13 7.11 24.20
N PHE A 234 -11.56 7.15 25.45
CA PHE A 234 -11.62 8.41 26.23
C PHE A 234 -10.73 8.31 27.45
N TYR A 235 -9.94 9.37 27.70
CA TYR A 235 -9.07 9.38 28.86
C TYR A 235 -9.86 9.72 30.12
N LYS A 236 -9.96 8.79 31.05
CA LYS A 236 -10.63 8.87 32.37
C LYS A 236 -12.16 9.04 32.31
N SER A 237 -12.71 9.86 31.43
CA SER A 237 -14.15 10.13 31.38
C SER A 237 -14.60 10.47 29.96
N ALA A 238 -15.88 10.27 29.68
CA ALA A 238 -16.53 10.76 28.45
C ALA A 238 -17.87 11.43 28.80
N SER A 239 -18.14 12.57 28.19
CA SER A 239 -19.43 13.26 28.30
C SER A 239 -20.56 12.46 27.62
N ALA A 240 -21.80 12.79 27.92
CA ALA A 240 -22.95 12.18 27.28
C ALA A 240 -22.97 12.43 25.75
N GLU A 241 -22.56 13.65 25.33
CA GLU A 241 -22.45 14.01 23.92
C GLU A 241 -21.38 13.21 23.20
N GLN A 242 -20.17 13.07 23.76
CA GLN A 242 -19.12 12.25 23.20
C GLN A 242 -19.56 10.78 23.02
N LYS A 243 -20.24 10.21 24.02
CA LYS A 243 -20.79 8.86 23.93
C LYS A 243 -21.80 8.73 22.80
N LYS A 244 -22.74 9.71 22.70
CA LYS A 244 -23.73 9.74 21.62
C LYS A 244 -23.07 9.77 20.24
N VAL A 245 -22.09 10.67 20.04
CA VAL A 245 -21.38 10.78 18.75
C VAL A 245 -20.63 9.48 18.44
N TYR A 246 -19.93 8.91 19.42
CA TYR A 246 -19.22 7.64 19.26
C TYR A 246 -20.16 6.51 18.83
N GLU A 247 -21.34 6.39 19.47
CA GLU A 247 -22.33 5.36 19.13
C GLU A 247 -22.88 5.55 17.72
N ILE A 248 -23.17 6.79 17.31
CA ILE A 248 -23.62 7.09 15.95
C ILE A 248 -22.56 6.66 14.91
N VAL A 249 -21.29 7.00 15.12
CA VAL A 249 -20.20 6.64 14.21
C VAL A 249 -19.99 5.13 14.15
N ARG A 250 -19.99 4.46 15.32
CA ARG A 250 -19.88 3.00 15.40
C ARG A 250 -21.02 2.31 14.63
N ASP A 251 -22.26 2.74 14.85
CA ASP A 251 -23.43 2.14 14.23
C ASP A 251 -23.45 2.40 12.71
N ALA A 252 -23.01 3.57 12.27
CA ALA A 252 -22.83 3.89 10.85
C ALA A 252 -21.82 2.94 10.19
N ASN A 253 -20.67 2.72 10.84
CA ASN A 253 -19.63 1.79 10.37
C ASN A 253 -20.20 0.35 10.25
N LEU A 254 -20.87 -0.15 11.29
CA LEU A 254 -21.46 -1.48 11.28
C LEU A 254 -22.52 -1.63 10.17
N LYS A 255 -23.35 -0.61 9.94
CA LYS A 255 -24.33 -0.63 8.84
C LYS A 255 -23.69 -0.72 7.46
N ALA A 256 -22.56 -0.05 7.26
CA ALA A 256 -21.82 -0.16 6.00
C ALA A 256 -21.19 -1.57 5.86
N ILE A 257 -20.59 -2.11 6.92
CA ILE A 257 -20.00 -3.47 6.92
C ILE A 257 -21.07 -4.52 6.59
N ASP A 258 -22.26 -4.45 7.21
CA ASP A 258 -23.35 -5.40 6.97
C ASP A 258 -23.85 -5.40 5.52
N LYS A 259 -23.63 -4.31 4.78
CA LYS A 259 -23.98 -4.23 3.35
C LYS A 259 -22.91 -4.82 2.42
N VAL A 260 -21.71 -5.10 2.90
CA VAL A 260 -20.60 -5.60 2.06
C VAL A 260 -20.94 -6.99 1.52
N LYS A 261 -21.16 -7.07 0.22
CA LYS A 261 -21.38 -8.34 -0.51
C LYS A 261 -21.07 -8.16 -2.00
N PRO A 262 -20.87 -9.25 -2.75
CA PRO A 262 -20.68 -9.16 -4.20
C PRO A 262 -21.83 -8.43 -4.88
N GLY A 263 -21.50 -7.47 -5.77
CA GLY A 263 -22.47 -6.68 -6.55
C GLY A 263 -22.90 -5.36 -5.91
N VAL A 264 -22.55 -5.10 -4.64
CA VAL A 264 -22.78 -3.80 -4.00
C VAL A 264 -21.75 -2.78 -4.53
N THR A 265 -22.20 -1.56 -4.80
CA THR A 265 -21.31 -0.46 -5.23
C THR A 265 -20.69 0.26 -4.02
N PHE A 266 -19.52 0.89 -4.22
CA PHE A 266 -18.92 1.74 -3.18
C PHE A 266 -19.81 2.91 -2.79
N ALA A 267 -20.60 3.48 -3.73
CA ALA A 267 -21.57 4.52 -3.45
C ALA A 267 -22.66 4.06 -2.47
N GLU A 268 -23.16 2.82 -2.61
CA GLU A 268 -24.15 2.25 -1.68
C GLU A 268 -23.56 1.98 -0.28
N LEU A 269 -22.28 1.65 -0.19
CA LEU A 269 -21.58 1.48 1.09
C LEU A 269 -21.36 2.82 1.79
N ASP A 270 -20.90 3.84 1.05
CA ASP A 270 -20.75 5.19 1.58
C ASP A 270 -22.10 5.76 2.07
N ALA A 271 -23.16 5.66 1.25
CA ALA A 271 -24.48 6.12 1.61
C ALA A 271 -25.01 5.45 2.89
N ALA A 272 -24.72 4.16 3.10
CA ALA A 272 -25.18 3.46 4.30
C ALA A 272 -24.65 4.08 5.60
N ALA A 273 -23.42 4.58 5.61
CA ALA A 273 -22.84 5.28 6.75
C ALA A 273 -23.24 6.76 6.76
N ARG A 274 -23.09 7.45 5.64
CA ARG A 274 -23.30 8.90 5.52
C ARG A 274 -24.72 9.31 5.82
N ASP A 275 -25.70 8.64 5.21
CA ASP A 275 -27.12 8.95 5.41
C ASP A 275 -27.52 8.73 6.87
N TYR A 276 -27.05 7.63 7.48
CA TYR A 276 -27.32 7.36 8.89
C TYR A 276 -26.76 8.46 9.82
N ILE A 277 -25.53 8.93 9.59
CA ILE A 277 -24.96 10.03 10.37
C ILE A 277 -25.75 11.33 10.17
N THR A 278 -26.21 11.60 8.94
CA THR A 278 -26.95 12.82 8.60
C THR A 278 -28.33 12.87 9.27
N GLU A 279 -28.96 11.70 9.51
CA GLU A 279 -30.26 11.57 10.18
C GLU A 279 -30.18 11.77 11.70
N LYS A 280 -28.99 11.69 12.34
CA LYS A 280 -28.80 11.69 13.81
C LYS A 280 -28.30 13.01 14.36
#